data_7383790119f40c24a6a505ebf07c6b8a
#
_entry.id   7383790119f40c24a6a505ebf07c6b8a
#
_cell.length_a   1.000
_cell.length_b   1.000
_cell.length_c   1.000
_cell.angle_alpha   90.00
_cell.angle_beta   90.00
_cell.angle_gamma   90.00
#
_symmetry.space_group_name_H-M   'P 1'
#
loop_
_entity.id
_entity.type
_entity.pdbx_description
1 polymer ?
#
loop_
_entity_poly.entity_id
_entity_poly.type
_entity_poly.pdbx_seq_one_letter_code
_entity_poly.pdbx_strand_id
1 'polypeptide(L)'
;YIKVTVVDPVQNPTFANQFTQESLSTNSVIVTNGDGSRYRIIDQYDMYEFGYNSTTYQSYVKSFIGEQKLTNAISFVTAEEVKNAYFLTGHQEASSSNLSYLTDYIEGENLVVDDISVTDIDKLKRGDILIVAAPKSDLSEDERVALKAFLEDDGYMLYLTDATCPELPGFESLLDLFGVKIDHTLVVEGDESQDYR
;
A
#
# COMPACT_ATOMS: atom_id res chain seq x y z
N TYR A 1 16.15 -2.72 23.21
CA TYR A 1 16.55 -4.07 23.65
C TYR A 1 15.83 -5.11 22.81
N ILE A 2 16.53 -5.90 22.01
CA ILE A 2 15.95 -6.92 21.13
C ILE A 2 16.09 -8.28 21.84
N LYS A 3 15.02 -9.05 21.90
CA LYS A 3 15.00 -10.44 22.36
C LYS A 3 14.67 -11.34 21.18
N VAL A 4 15.52 -12.34 20.92
CA VAL A 4 15.29 -13.34 19.87
C VAL A 4 14.89 -14.65 20.53
N THR A 5 13.83 -15.29 20.02
CA THR A 5 13.35 -16.59 20.45
C THR A 5 13.16 -17.48 19.21
N VAL A 6 13.70 -18.68 19.23
CA VAL A 6 13.45 -19.66 18.17
C VAL A 6 12.32 -20.59 18.63
N VAL A 7 11.31 -20.74 17.79
CA VAL A 7 10.14 -21.59 18.04
C VAL A 7 10.11 -22.71 17.03
N ASP A 8 10.09 -23.96 17.53
CA ASP A 8 9.90 -25.14 16.68
C ASP A 8 8.38 -25.33 16.41
N PRO A 9 7.92 -25.20 15.16
CA PRO A 9 6.51 -25.31 14.80
C PRO A 9 5.95 -26.73 15.03
N VAL A 10 6.81 -27.75 15.06
CA VAL A 10 6.37 -29.13 15.34
C VAL A 10 6.05 -29.30 16.82
N GLN A 11 6.83 -28.67 17.69
CA GLN A 11 6.59 -28.72 19.15
C GLN A 11 5.53 -27.69 19.60
N ASN A 12 5.34 -26.60 18.82
CA ASN A 12 4.41 -25.52 19.13
C ASN A 12 3.51 -25.19 17.92
N PRO A 13 2.66 -26.11 17.47
CA PRO A 13 1.92 -25.98 16.22
C PRO A 13 0.90 -24.83 16.23
N THR A 14 0.48 -24.35 17.40
CA THR A 14 -0.48 -23.27 17.54
C THR A 14 0.17 -21.90 17.77
N PHE A 15 1.51 -21.82 17.81
CA PHE A 15 2.19 -20.57 18.11
C PHE A 15 1.86 -19.49 17.08
N ALA A 16 1.91 -19.83 15.80
CA ALA A 16 1.64 -18.89 14.71
C ALA A 16 0.20 -18.37 14.70
N ASN A 17 -0.76 -19.14 15.23
CA ASN A 17 -2.19 -18.78 15.27
C ASN A 17 -2.50 -17.53 16.11
N GLN A 18 -1.54 -17.09 16.93
CA GLN A 18 -1.64 -15.84 17.69
C GLN A 18 -1.48 -14.60 16.78
N PHE A 19 -0.86 -14.79 15.62
CA PHE A 19 -0.46 -13.72 14.71
C PHE A 19 -1.19 -13.81 13.37
N THR A 20 -1.51 -15.00 12.89
CA THR A 20 -2.18 -15.22 11.61
C THR A 20 -2.99 -16.50 11.59
N GLN A 21 -4.01 -16.54 10.72
CA GLN A 21 -4.76 -17.76 10.40
C GLN A 21 -4.15 -18.50 9.19
N GLU A 22 -3.21 -17.89 8.51
CA GLU A 22 -2.50 -18.49 7.38
C GLU A 22 -1.35 -19.37 7.85
N SER A 23 -0.99 -20.36 7.04
CA SER A 23 0.17 -21.20 7.32
C SER A 23 1.45 -20.45 6.97
N LEU A 24 2.35 -20.35 7.93
CA LEU A 24 3.66 -19.75 7.73
C LEU A 24 4.67 -20.77 7.18
N SER A 25 5.53 -20.30 6.31
CA SER A 25 6.70 -21.08 5.86
C SER A 25 7.67 -21.31 7.00
N THR A 26 8.43 -22.42 6.92
CA THR A 26 9.57 -22.64 7.81
C THR A 26 10.57 -21.49 7.67
N ASN A 27 11.21 -21.09 8.77
CA ASN A 27 12.14 -19.96 8.81
C ASN A 27 11.50 -18.57 8.58
N SER A 28 10.18 -18.43 8.71
CA SER A 28 9.54 -17.11 8.82
C SER A 28 9.96 -16.43 10.11
N VAL A 29 9.99 -15.10 10.07
CA VAL A 29 10.30 -14.25 11.23
C VAL A 29 9.06 -13.47 11.64
N ILE A 30 8.72 -13.52 12.93
CA ILE A 30 7.67 -12.70 13.51
C ILE A 30 8.36 -11.65 14.39
N VAL A 31 8.22 -10.39 14.01
CA VAL A 31 8.69 -9.25 14.79
C VAL A 31 7.52 -8.69 15.57
N THR A 32 7.67 -8.50 16.88
CA THR A 32 6.58 -8.01 17.74
C THR A 32 7.13 -6.97 18.72
N ASN A 33 6.30 -6.00 19.12
CA ASN A 33 6.59 -5.14 20.26
C ASN A 33 6.51 -5.92 21.59
N GLY A 34 6.82 -5.25 22.70
CA GLY A 34 6.97 -5.93 23.99
C GLY A 34 5.71 -6.57 24.54
N ASP A 35 4.53 -6.08 24.18
CA ASP A 35 3.22 -6.60 24.62
C ASP A 35 2.50 -7.46 23.56
N GLY A 36 3.07 -7.58 22.37
CA GLY A 36 2.51 -8.36 21.25
C GLY A 36 1.34 -7.69 20.53
N SER A 37 1.01 -6.44 20.87
CA SER A 37 -0.12 -5.71 20.25
C SER A 37 0.14 -5.28 18.82
N ARG A 38 1.42 -5.11 18.46
CA ARG A 38 1.86 -4.85 17.08
C ARG A 38 2.87 -5.89 16.65
N TYR A 39 2.70 -6.39 15.45
CA TYR A 39 3.61 -7.38 14.86
C TYR A 39 3.70 -7.24 13.34
N ARG A 40 4.78 -7.77 12.77
CA ARG A 40 4.95 -8.02 11.33
C ARG A 40 5.47 -9.44 11.16
N ILE A 41 4.95 -10.09 10.14
CA ILE A 41 5.41 -11.41 9.70
C ILE A 41 6.24 -11.19 8.44
N ILE A 42 7.41 -11.80 8.41
CA ILE A 42 8.28 -11.84 7.23
C ILE A 42 8.41 -13.30 6.85
N ASP A 43 7.77 -13.69 5.75
CA ASP A 43 7.93 -15.04 5.24
C ASP A 43 9.35 -15.25 4.72
N GLN A 44 9.82 -16.50 4.72
CA GLN A 44 11.14 -16.85 4.21
C GLN A 44 11.38 -16.32 2.79
N TYR A 45 10.36 -16.40 1.94
CA TYR A 45 10.47 -15.97 0.54
C TYR A 45 10.47 -14.47 0.37
N ASP A 46 9.86 -13.71 1.28
CA ASP A 46 9.85 -12.24 1.29
C ASP A 46 11.22 -11.62 1.58
N MET A 47 12.16 -12.44 2.06
CA MET A 47 13.54 -12.01 2.30
C MET A 47 14.39 -11.98 1.02
N TYR A 48 13.83 -12.40 -0.11
CA TYR A 48 14.53 -12.47 -1.38
C TYR A 48 13.75 -11.73 -2.47
N GLU A 49 14.48 -11.01 -3.29
CA GLU A 49 13.96 -10.47 -4.54
C GLU A 49 14.20 -11.51 -5.65
N PHE A 50 13.17 -11.86 -6.38
CA PHE A 50 13.24 -12.81 -7.47
C PHE A 50 13.24 -12.10 -8.82
N GLY A 51 14.09 -12.54 -9.73
CA GLY A 51 14.06 -12.20 -11.14
C GLY A 51 13.46 -13.34 -11.95
N TYR A 52 13.02 -13.02 -13.16
CA TYR A 52 12.50 -13.99 -14.12
C TYR A 52 13.31 -13.93 -15.41
N ASN A 53 13.80 -15.08 -15.85
CA ASN A 53 14.53 -15.22 -17.11
C ASN A 53 13.53 -15.64 -18.21
N SER A 54 13.21 -14.72 -19.12
CA SER A 54 12.25 -14.97 -20.19
C SER A 54 12.73 -15.99 -21.24
N THR A 55 14.04 -16.28 -21.31
CA THR A 55 14.60 -17.24 -22.26
C THR A 55 14.52 -18.66 -21.71
N THR A 56 14.78 -18.84 -20.41
CA THR A 56 14.77 -20.16 -19.78
C THR A 56 13.47 -20.48 -19.05
N TYR A 57 12.57 -19.50 -18.93
CA TYR A 57 11.31 -19.59 -18.18
C TYR A 57 11.52 -19.96 -16.70
N GLN A 58 12.62 -19.54 -16.10
CA GLN A 58 12.96 -19.85 -14.72
C GLN A 58 13.06 -18.59 -13.87
N SER A 59 12.56 -18.68 -12.64
CA SER A 59 12.82 -17.67 -11.62
C SER A 59 14.18 -17.91 -10.98
N TYR A 60 14.87 -16.84 -10.62
CA TYR A 60 16.14 -16.90 -9.91
C TYR A 60 16.16 -15.85 -8.79
N VAL A 61 16.95 -16.11 -7.74
CA VAL A 61 17.17 -15.13 -6.68
C VAL A 61 18.04 -14.00 -7.23
N LYS A 62 17.50 -12.77 -7.23
CA LYS A 62 18.18 -11.56 -7.69
C LYS A 62 18.99 -10.92 -6.57
N SER A 63 18.38 -10.78 -5.38
CA SER A 63 19.02 -10.17 -4.22
C SER A 63 18.42 -10.69 -2.91
N PHE A 64 19.18 -10.54 -1.81
CA PHE A 64 18.69 -10.73 -0.46
C PHE A 64 18.31 -9.38 0.14
N ILE A 65 17.06 -9.23 0.55
CA ILE A 65 16.48 -7.99 1.11
C ILE A 65 16.00 -8.17 2.57
N GLY A 66 16.39 -9.28 3.20
CA GLY A 66 15.96 -9.61 4.57
C GLY A 66 16.36 -8.58 5.61
N GLU A 67 17.51 -7.89 5.43
CA GLU A 67 17.93 -6.80 6.33
C GLU A 67 16.95 -5.62 6.28
N GLN A 68 16.56 -5.20 5.07
CA GLN A 68 15.57 -4.13 4.87
C GLN A 68 14.22 -4.53 5.47
N LYS A 69 13.73 -5.73 5.17
CA LYS A 69 12.46 -6.25 5.70
C LYS A 69 12.45 -6.28 7.22
N LEU A 70 13.54 -6.75 7.85
CA LEU A 70 13.65 -6.81 9.30
C LEU A 70 13.73 -5.41 9.92
N THR A 71 14.48 -4.50 9.34
CA THR A 71 14.59 -3.11 9.81
C THR A 71 13.24 -2.41 9.74
N ASN A 72 12.51 -2.56 8.64
CA ASN A 72 11.17 -2.01 8.47
C ASN A 72 10.19 -2.60 9.50
N ALA A 73 10.23 -3.91 9.73
CA ALA A 73 9.39 -4.55 10.73
C ALA A 73 9.68 -4.06 12.15
N ILE A 74 10.96 -3.89 12.51
CA ILE A 74 11.35 -3.32 13.82
C ILE A 74 10.84 -1.88 13.93
N SER A 75 11.03 -1.06 12.91
CA SER A 75 10.55 0.33 12.88
C SER A 75 9.04 0.40 13.07
N PHE A 76 8.28 -0.47 12.40
CA PHE A 76 6.84 -0.55 12.52
C PHE A 76 6.37 -0.87 13.94
N VAL A 77 6.94 -1.93 14.56
CA VAL A 77 6.48 -2.37 15.89
C VAL A 77 6.91 -1.43 17.02
N THR A 78 7.90 -0.58 16.77
CA THR A 78 8.42 0.40 17.74
C THR A 78 7.95 1.82 17.48
N ALA A 79 7.25 2.09 16.38
CA ALA A 79 6.74 3.41 16.08
C ALA A 79 5.78 3.91 17.16
N GLU A 80 5.86 5.17 17.54
CA GLU A 80 4.90 5.79 18.48
C GLU A 80 3.52 5.89 17.85
N GLU A 81 3.46 6.33 16.60
CA GLU A 81 2.25 6.39 15.78
C GLU A 81 2.46 5.61 14.47
N VAL A 82 1.43 4.88 14.07
CA VAL A 82 1.37 4.24 12.76
C VAL A 82 0.41 5.05 11.91
N LYS A 83 0.86 5.46 10.73
CA LYS A 83 0.02 6.16 9.77
C LYS A 83 -0.73 5.15 8.90
N ASN A 84 -1.88 5.56 8.40
CA ASN A 84 -2.71 4.74 7.55
C ASN A 84 -2.69 5.27 6.10
N ALA A 85 -2.81 4.35 5.17
CA ALA A 85 -3.07 4.63 3.77
C ALA A 85 -4.39 3.95 3.40
N TYR A 86 -5.37 4.74 2.98
CA TYR A 86 -6.71 4.26 2.68
C TYR A 86 -6.97 4.34 1.19
N PHE A 87 -7.37 3.22 0.58
CA PHE A 87 -7.93 3.24 -0.76
C PHE A 87 -9.38 3.70 -0.70
N LEU A 88 -9.70 4.80 -1.37
CA LEU A 88 -11.06 5.30 -1.48
C LEU A 88 -11.91 4.31 -2.27
N THR A 89 -13.14 4.08 -1.82
CA THR A 89 -14.14 3.27 -2.50
C THR A 89 -15.48 4.00 -2.50
N GLY A 90 -16.25 3.84 -3.58
CA GLY A 90 -17.57 4.47 -3.75
C GLY A 90 -17.77 5.05 -5.15
N HIS A 91 -16.68 5.33 -5.89
CA HIS A 91 -16.71 5.92 -7.23
C HIS A 91 -16.12 4.97 -8.29
N GLN A 92 -16.20 3.66 -8.05
CA GLN A 92 -15.69 2.58 -8.91
C GLN A 92 -14.16 2.61 -9.09
N GLU A 93 -13.46 3.03 -8.04
CA GLU A 93 -12.01 2.99 -7.96
C GLU A 93 -11.51 1.54 -7.85
N ALA A 94 -10.23 1.35 -8.14
CA ALA A 94 -9.55 0.12 -7.78
C ALA A 94 -9.25 0.10 -6.28
N SER A 95 -9.68 -0.97 -5.60
CA SER A 95 -9.43 -1.20 -4.17
C SER A 95 -8.00 -1.69 -3.89
N SER A 96 -7.63 -1.77 -2.61
CA SER A 96 -6.36 -2.34 -2.15
C SER A 96 -6.08 -3.72 -2.73
N SER A 97 -7.10 -4.59 -2.78
CA SER A 97 -6.99 -5.95 -3.32
C SER A 97 -6.74 -6.00 -4.83
N ASN A 98 -7.18 -4.99 -5.60
CA ASN A 98 -6.90 -4.89 -7.03
C ASN A 98 -5.45 -4.44 -7.32
N LEU A 99 -4.84 -3.74 -6.36
CA LEU A 99 -3.51 -3.15 -6.46
C LEU A 99 -2.54 -3.76 -5.43
N SER A 100 -2.57 -5.09 -5.29
CA SER A 100 -1.81 -5.81 -4.25
C SER A 100 -0.33 -5.46 -4.23
N TYR A 101 0.33 -5.30 -5.39
CA TYR A 101 1.74 -4.89 -5.42
C TYR A 101 1.96 -3.50 -4.81
N LEU A 102 1.07 -2.54 -5.08
CA LEU A 102 1.15 -1.21 -4.48
C LEU A 102 0.89 -1.29 -2.98
N THR A 103 -0.10 -2.09 -2.57
CA THR A 103 -0.40 -2.37 -1.16
C THR A 103 0.81 -2.92 -0.43
N ASP A 104 1.47 -3.95 -0.98
CA ASP A 104 2.67 -4.55 -0.40
C ASP A 104 3.82 -3.54 -0.24
N TYR A 105 4.00 -2.65 -1.24
CA TYR A 105 5.00 -1.59 -1.15
C TYR A 105 4.68 -0.58 -0.05
N ILE A 106 3.44 -0.13 0.05
CA ILE A 106 3.00 0.84 1.06
C ILE A 106 3.13 0.24 2.47
N GLU A 107 2.74 -1.02 2.65
CA GLU A 107 2.93 -1.72 3.92
C GLU A 107 4.40 -1.92 4.26
N GLY A 108 5.25 -2.13 3.25
CA GLY A 108 6.71 -2.18 3.39
C GLY A 108 7.32 -0.88 3.92
N GLU A 109 6.65 0.26 3.70
CA GLU A 109 7.04 1.59 4.22
C GLU A 109 6.40 1.89 5.60
N ASN A 110 5.92 0.86 6.30
CA ASN A 110 5.37 0.94 7.67
C ASN A 110 4.04 1.68 7.80
N LEU A 111 3.25 1.74 6.74
CA LEU A 111 1.86 2.17 6.82
C LEU A 111 0.92 0.95 7.01
N VAL A 112 -0.24 1.20 7.58
CA VAL A 112 -1.35 0.23 7.55
C VAL A 112 -2.22 0.57 6.35
N VAL A 113 -2.53 -0.42 5.52
CA VAL A 113 -3.38 -0.23 4.35
C VAL A 113 -4.77 -0.81 4.62
N ASP A 114 -5.80 -0.06 4.25
CA ASP A 114 -7.20 -0.49 4.31
C ASP A 114 -8.00 0.21 3.21
N ASP A 115 -9.21 -0.24 2.96
CA ASP A 115 -10.17 0.45 2.10
C ASP A 115 -11.09 1.35 2.96
N ILE A 116 -11.42 2.54 2.45
CA ILE A 116 -12.35 3.45 3.11
C ILE A 116 -13.49 3.82 2.16
N SER A 117 -14.71 3.71 2.66
CA SER A 117 -15.86 4.20 1.91
C SER A 117 -15.89 5.73 1.92
N VAL A 118 -16.31 6.33 0.82
CA VAL A 118 -16.55 7.76 0.73
C VAL A 118 -17.50 8.28 1.82
N THR A 119 -18.40 7.43 2.32
CA THR A 119 -19.31 7.77 3.43
C THR A 119 -18.62 7.87 4.79
N ASP A 120 -17.39 7.40 4.88
CA ASP A 120 -16.60 7.30 6.11
C ASP A 120 -15.39 8.25 6.13
N ILE A 121 -15.38 9.25 5.24
CA ILE A 121 -14.27 10.23 5.10
C ILE A 121 -13.96 10.95 6.43
N ASP A 122 -14.97 11.15 7.27
CA ASP A 122 -14.83 11.75 8.59
C ASP A 122 -13.97 10.95 9.57
N LYS A 123 -13.66 9.70 9.25
CA LYS A 123 -12.73 8.84 10.01
C LYS A 123 -11.27 9.08 9.69
N LEU A 124 -10.97 9.74 8.55
CA LEU A 124 -9.62 10.10 8.17
C LEU A 124 -9.03 11.08 9.19
N LYS A 125 -7.77 10.92 9.47
CA LYS A 125 -7.04 11.73 10.44
C LYS A 125 -5.92 12.51 9.73
N ARG A 126 -5.49 13.55 10.41
CA ARG A 126 -4.32 14.31 10.02
C ARG A 126 -3.10 13.37 9.81
N GLY A 127 -2.48 13.50 8.66
CA GLY A 127 -1.32 12.68 8.29
C GLY A 127 -1.64 11.31 7.69
N ASP A 128 -2.92 10.91 7.60
CA ASP A 128 -3.31 9.75 6.80
C ASP A 128 -3.14 10.05 5.30
N ILE A 129 -2.99 9.00 4.52
CA ILE A 129 -2.87 9.07 3.06
C ILE A 129 -4.14 8.49 2.45
N LEU A 130 -4.82 9.27 1.63
CA LEU A 130 -5.94 8.81 0.82
C LEU A 130 -5.44 8.45 -0.57
N ILE A 131 -5.71 7.24 -1.03
CA ILE A 131 -5.36 6.74 -2.36
C ILE A 131 -6.64 6.68 -3.19
N VAL A 132 -6.69 7.46 -4.24
CA VAL A 132 -7.78 7.48 -5.22
C VAL A 132 -7.25 6.84 -6.50
N ALA A 133 -7.72 5.64 -6.80
CA ALA A 133 -7.16 4.81 -7.87
C ALA A 133 -8.13 4.65 -9.04
N ALA A 134 -7.94 5.43 -10.08
CA ALA A 134 -8.68 5.38 -11.34
C ALA A 134 -10.22 5.45 -11.14
N PRO A 135 -10.77 6.48 -10.49
CA PRO A 135 -12.21 6.64 -10.29
C PRO A 135 -12.94 6.71 -11.62
N LYS A 136 -14.20 6.23 -11.66
CA LYS A 136 -15.04 6.20 -12.87
C LYS A 136 -16.32 7.04 -12.71
N SER A 137 -16.62 7.54 -11.51
CA SER A 137 -17.69 8.50 -11.26
C SER A 137 -17.20 9.62 -10.34
N ASP A 138 -17.80 10.78 -10.46
CA ASP A 138 -17.36 11.98 -9.76
C ASP A 138 -17.90 12.06 -8.35
N LEU A 139 -17.27 12.91 -7.53
CA LEU A 139 -17.69 13.25 -6.17
C LEU A 139 -18.99 14.05 -6.17
N SER A 140 -19.87 13.78 -5.23
CA SER A 140 -20.91 14.72 -4.85
C SER A 140 -20.31 15.97 -4.18
N GLU A 141 -21.09 17.04 -4.07
CA GLU A 141 -20.62 18.28 -3.45
C GLU A 141 -20.24 18.08 -1.97
N ASP A 142 -21.00 17.27 -1.23
CA ASP A 142 -20.73 17.00 0.18
C ASP A 142 -19.43 16.22 0.37
N GLU A 143 -19.18 15.24 -0.47
CA GLU A 143 -17.95 14.44 -0.48
C GLU A 143 -16.73 15.30 -0.84
N ARG A 144 -16.88 16.14 -1.86
CA ARG A 144 -15.86 17.10 -2.27
C ARG A 144 -15.47 18.04 -1.13
N VAL A 145 -16.46 18.58 -0.41
CA VAL A 145 -16.24 19.45 0.74
C VAL A 145 -15.53 18.71 1.87
N ALA A 146 -15.93 17.48 2.16
CA ALA A 146 -15.30 16.68 3.20
C ALA A 146 -13.84 16.34 2.86
N LEU A 147 -13.56 15.90 1.63
CA LEU A 147 -12.19 15.60 1.17
C LEU A 147 -11.32 16.87 1.13
N LYS A 148 -11.88 18.00 0.72
CA LYS A 148 -11.18 19.27 0.77
C LYS A 148 -10.76 19.63 2.21
N ALA A 149 -11.66 19.48 3.18
CA ALA A 149 -11.36 19.76 4.57
C ALA A 149 -10.25 18.84 5.12
N PHE A 150 -10.28 17.55 4.75
CA PHE A 150 -9.23 16.60 5.10
C PHE A 150 -7.87 17.03 4.53
N LEU A 151 -7.81 17.43 3.26
CA LEU A 151 -6.57 17.85 2.61
C LEU A 151 -6.02 19.17 3.17
N GLU A 152 -6.90 20.09 3.58
CA GLU A 152 -6.53 21.36 4.23
C GLU A 152 -6.04 21.17 5.68
N ASP A 153 -6.37 20.02 6.33
CA ASP A 153 -5.90 19.64 7.67
C ASP A 153 -4.70 18.67 7.63
N ASP A 154 -3.74 18.92 6.75
CA ASP A 154 -2.55 18.09 6.55
C ASP A 154 -2.83 16.60 6.22
N GLY A 155 -3.93 16.30 5.58
CA GLY A 155 -4.17 15.04 4.89
C GLY A 155 -3.36 14.95 3.58
N TYR A 156 -3.03 13.75 3.16
CA TYR A 156 -2.31 13.52 1.91
C TYR A 156 -3.19 12.75 0.92
N MET A 157 -3.05 13.05 -0.36
CA MET A 157 -3.73 12.32 -1.41
C MET A 157 -2.76 11.83 -2.48
N LEU A 158 -2.84 10.53 -2.79
CA LEU A 158 -2.24 9.93 -3.97
C LEU A 158 -3.37 9.72 -5.00
N TYR A 159 -3.38 10.51 -6.06
CA TYR A 159 -4.36 10.39 -7.12
C TYR A 159 -3.73 9.67 -8.32
N LEU A 160 -4.26 8.50 -8.64
CA LEU A 160 -3.84 7.69 -9.78
C LEU A 160 -4.92 7.75 -10.85
N THR A 161 -4.53 8.06 -12.07
CA THR A 161 -5.44 8.12 -13.22
C THR A 161 -4.86 7.33 -14.39
N ASP A 162 -5.72 6.91 -15.29
CA ASP A 162 -5.35 6.26 -16.54
C ASP A 162 -6.10 6.90 -17.73
N ALA A 163 -5.74 6.51 -18.95
CA ALA A 163 -6.34 7.03 -20.18
C ALA A 163 -7.84 6.72 -20.34
N THR A 164 -8.40 5.86 -19.48
CA THR A 164 -9.82 5.49 -19.50
C THR A 164 -10.63 6.22 -18.43
N CYS A 165 -9.98 7.03 -17.59
CA CYS A 165 -10.68 7.85 -16.61
C CYS A 165 -11.45 8.97 -17.30
N PRO A 166 -12.74 9.16 -16.98
CA PRO A 166 -13.52 10.29 -17.49
C PRO A 166 -13.06 11.60 -16.87
N GLU A 167 -13.54 12.71 -17.40
CA GLU A 167 -13.41 14.00 -16.72
C GLU A 167 -14.23 13.97 -15.43
N LEU A 168 -13.61 14.32 -14.31
CA LEU A 168 -14.17 14.26 -12.97
C LEU A 168 -13.94 15.60 -12.25
N PRO A 169 -14.77 16.65 -12.56
CA PRO A 169 -14.56 18.00 -12.06
C PRO A 169 -14.49 18.12 -10.53
N GLY A 170 -15.19 17.24 -9.81
CA GLY A 170 -15.15 17.20 -8.34
C GLY A 170 -13.76 16.81 -7.83
N PHE A 171 -13.19 15.70 -8.32
CA PHE A 171 -11.83 15.30 -8.01
C PHE A 171 -10.78 16.29 -8.51
N GLU A 172 -10.94 16.78 -9.74
CA GLU A 172 -10.00 17.72 -10.34
C GLU A 172 -9.93 19.04 -9.57
N SER A 173 -11.06 19.49 -9.01
CA SER A 173 -11.09 20.68 -8.15
C SER A 173 -10.29 20.54 -6.86
N LEU A 174 -10.08 19.29 -6.37
CA LEU A 174 -9.20 19.02 -5.23
C LEU A 174 -7.73 19.13 -5.63
N LEU A 175 -7.39 18.69 -6.85
CA LEU A 175 -6.03 18.81 -7.40
C LEU A 175 -5.69 20.29 -7.68
N ASP A 176 -6.66 21.08 -8.12
CA ASP A 176 -6.49 22.54 -8.35
C ASP A 176 -6.06 23.28 -7.07
N LEU A 177 -6.40 22.80 -5.86
CA LEU A 177 -5.94 23.39 -4.60
C LEU A 177 -4.41 23.38 -4.48
N PHE A 178 -3.77 22.42 -5.13
CA PHE A 178 -2.31 22.25 -5.17
C PHE A 178 -1.68 22.72 -6.48
N GLY A 179 -2.47 23.36 -7.35
CA GLY A 179 -2.00 23.86 -8.66
C GLY A 179 -1.78 22.75 -9.70
N VAL A 180 -2.34 21.58 -9.49
CA VAL A 180 -2.26 20.44 -10.41
C VAL A 180 -3.50 20.40 -11.29
N LYS A 181 -3.30 20.29 -12.60
CA LYS A 181 -4.37 20.12 -13.60
C LYS A 181 -4.13 18.86 -14.41
N ILE A 182 -5.20 18.12 -14.65
CA ILE A 182 -5.18 16.97 -15.53
C ILE A 182 -5.42 17.47 -16.96
N ASP A 183 -4.50 17.15 -17.86
CA ASP A 183 -4.70 17.30 -19.29
C ASP A 183 -5.18 15.95 -19.84
N HIS A 184 -6.45 15.88 -20.24
CA HIS A 184 -7.08 14.65 -20.73
C HIS A 184 -6.57 14.28 -22.14
N THR A 185 -5.25 14.27 -22.31
CA THR A 185 -4.58 13.91 -23.55
C THR A 185 -3.70 12.69 -23.35
N LEU A 186 -3.59 11.89 -24.38
CA LEU A 186 -2.68 10.76 -24.42
C LEU A 186 -1.35 11.19 -25.05
N VAL A 187 -0.27 11.06 -24.28
CA VAL A 187 1.07 11.25 -24.82
C VAL A 187 1.46 9.99 -25.58
N VAL A 188 1.72 10.14 -26.88
CA VAL A 188 2.13 9.04 -27.74
C VAL A 188 3.55 9.29 -28.21
N GLU A 189 4.43 8.28 -28.12
CA GLU A 189 5.75 8.34 -28.74
C GLU A 189 5.60 8.42 -30.27
N GLY A 190 6.13 9.46 -30.86
CA GLY A 190 6.05 9.70 -32.30
C GLY A 190 7.23 9.14 -33.11
N ASP A 191 8.25 8.61 -32.42
CA ASP A 191 9.43 8.02 -33.08
C ASP A 191 9.26 6.51 -33.21
N GLU A 192 8.88 6.03 -34.39
CA GLU A 192 8.71 4.61 -34.72
C GLU A 192 9.99 3.77 -34.51
N SER A 193 11.17 4.42 -34.40
CA SER A 193 12.45 3.74 -34.14
C SER A 193 12.68 3.38 -32.67
N GLN A 194 11.89 3.93 -31.77
CA GLN A 194 11.96 3.69 -30.32
C GLN A 194 10.94 2.61 -29.91
N ASP A 195 11.23 1.36 -30.26
CA ASP A 195 10.43 0.21 -29.85
C ASP A 195 10.72 -0.07 -28.36
N TYR A 196 9.98 0.55 -27.45
CA TYR A 196 10.04 0.23 -26.02
C TYR A 196 9.40 -1.15 -25.79
N ARG A 197 10.24 -2.16 -25.67
CA ARG A 197 9.88 -3.53 -25.30
C ARG A 197 9.99 -3.76 -23.81
#